data_8cac7c24337344ab80f3943c03ddf0d2
#
_entry.id   8cac7c24337344ab80f3943c03ddf0d2
#
_cell.length_a   1.000
_cell.length_b   1.000
_cell.length_c   1.000
_cell.angle_alpha   90.00
_cell.angle_beta   90.00
_cell.angle_gamma   90.00
#
_symmetry.space_group_name_H-M   'P 1'
#
loop_
_entity.id
_entity.type
_entity.pdbx_description
1 polymer ?
#
loop_
_entity_poly.entity_id
_entity_poly.type
_entity_poly.pdbx_seq_one_letter_code
_entity_poly.pdbx_strand_id
1 'polypeptide(L)'
;MITPTDFLGRYHNQVSAVREDSGRSLFNWLMPGRDRFSIKPAFLSAFLGRRSFPMITATWGGQRAIFPIGSYEQVMPLDIIATSLLKSIAVQDSEKAQELGCLELIEEDLALCSFVCPGKNDFGPLLRQLLTTIESGG
;
A
#
# COMPACT_ATOMS: atom_id res chain seq x y z
N MET A 1 -1.51 0.56 10.70
CA MET A 1 -1.64 -0.66 11.55
C MET A 1 -1.86 -0.18 12.97
N ILE A 2 -2.95 -0.58 13.62
CA ILE A 2 -3.23 -0.19 15.01
C ILE A 2 -2.30 -1.02 15.92
N THR A 3 -1.50 -0.35 16.74
CA THR A 3 -0.68 -1.00 17.75
C THR A 3 -1.55 -1.40 18.96
N PRO A 4 -1.10 -2.31 19.85
CA PRO A 4 -1.88 -2.70 21.02
C PRO A 4 -2.26 -1.55 21.97
N THR A 5 -1.62 -0.40 21.81
CA THR A 5 -1.85 0.82 22.60
C THR A 5 -2.72 1.84 21.90
N ASP A 6 -3.07 1.61 20.64
CA ASP A 6 -3.88 2.55 19.86
C ASP A 6 -5.38 2.30 20.11
N PHE A 7 -6.14 3.37 20.08
CA PHE A 7 -7.58 3.34 20.18
C PHE A 7 -8.22 3.68 18.84
N LEU A 8 -9.39 3.11 18.58
CA LEU A 8 -10.22 3.52 17.45
C LEU A 8 -10.59 5.00 17.60
N GLY A 9 -10.19 5.81 16.62
CA GLY A 9 -10.58 7.20 16.55
C GLY A 9 -12.09 7.35 16.26
N ARG A 10 -12.65 8.52 16.60
CA ARG A 10 -14.07 8.82 16.44
C ARG A 10 -14.60 8.67 15.01
N TYR A 11 -13.73 8.85 14.03
CA TYR A 11 -14.09 8.84 12.60
C TYR A 11 -13.79 7.50 11.91
N HIS A 12 -13.26 6.52 12.62
CA HIS A 12 -13.02 5.20 12.05
C HIS A 12 -14.32 4.41 11.95
N ASN A 13 -14.77 4.15 10.72
CA ASN A 13 -16.03 3.46 10.44
C ASN A 13 -15.88 1.95 10.25
N GLN A 14 -14.66 1.45 10.09
CA GLN A 14 -14.40 0.05 9.79
C GLN A 14 -13.18 -0.46 10.54
N VAL A 15 -13.27 -1.70 11.01
CA VAL A 15 -12.17 -2.46 11.61
C VAL A 15 -11.97 -3.73 10.79
N SER A 16 -10.76 -3.96 10.33
CA SER A 16 -10.38 -5.19 9.63
C SER A 16 -9.32 -5.93 10.42
N ALA A 17 -9.49 -7.24 10.58
CA ALA A 17 -8.53 -8.10 11.23
C ALA A 17 -7.91 -9.05 10.20
N VAL A 18 -6.60 -9.10 10.15
CA VAL A 18 -5.83 -9.97 9.26
C VAL A 18 -4.89 -10.82 10.11
N ARG A 19 -4.75 -12.10 9.76
CA ARG A 19 -3.85 -13.00 10.46
C ARG A 19 -2.40 -12.53 10.32
N GLU A 20 -1.72 -12.40 11.43
CA GLU A 20 -0.29 -12.15 11.44
C GLU A 20 0.47 -13.42 11.04
N ASP A 21 1.37 -13.30 10.06
CA ASP A 21 2.25 -14.39 9.68
C ASP A 21 3.65 -14.14 10.25
N SER A 22 4.07 -15.03 11.13
CA SER A 22 5.41 -15.04 11.74
C SER A 22 6.35 -16.04 11.06
N GLY A 23 5.89 -16.81 10.10
CA GLY A 23 6.62 -17.92 9.49
C GLY A 23 7.30 -17.59 8.16
N ARG A 24 8.64 -17.67 8.10
CA ARG A 24 9.34 -17.73 6.82
C ARG A 24 9.24 -19.15 6.26
N SER A 25 8.49 -19.32 5.18
CA SER A 25 8.45 -20.57 4.44
C SER A 25 9.76 -20.78 3.66
N LEU A 26 10.48 -21.84 3.95
CA LEU A 26 11.65 -22.28 3.17
C LEU A 26 11.22 -22.59 1.72
N PHE A 27 12.01 -22.17 0.74
CA PHE A 27 11.76 -22.35 -0.69
C PHE A 27 10.48 -21.71 -1.24
N ASN A 28 9.94 -20.76 -0.54
CA ASN A 28 8.68 -20.09 -0.85
C ASN A 28 8.62 -19.51 -2.29
N TRP A 29 9.74 -19.04 -2.81
CA TRP A 29 9.90 -18.46 -4.14
C TRP A 29 9.99 -19.51 -5.27
N LEU A 30 10.26 -20.78 -4.95
CA LEU A 30 10.26 -21.91 -5.89
C LEU A 30 8.91 -22.61 -6.00
N MET A 31 7.98 -22.31 -5.10
CA MET A 31 6.66 -22.94 -5.10
C MET A 31 5.77 -22.35 -6.20
N PRO A 32 4.96 -23.19 -6.88
CA PRO A 32 4.05 -22.74 -7.95
C PRO A 32 2.94 -21.79 -7.48
N GLY A 33 2.81 -21.52 -6.17
CA GLY A 33 1.92 -20.52 -5.60
C GLY A 33 0.43 -20.79 -5.80
N ARG A 34 -0.01 -22.01 -5.55
CA ARG A 34 -1.41 -22.43 -5.70
C ARG A 34 -2.39 -21.61 -4.85
N ASP A 35 -1.96 -21.20 -3.65
CA ASP A 35 -2.79 -20.49 -2.67
C ASP A 35 -2.29 -19.05 -2.44
N ARG A 36 -1.61 -18.48 -3.45
CA ARG A 36 -1.08 -17.13 -3.40
C ARG A 36 -1.83 -16.20 -4.32
N PHE A 37 -2.11 -15.03 -3.79
CA PHE A 37 -2.62 -13.92 -4.58
C PHE A 37 -1.46 -13.17 -5.26
N SER A 38 -1.65 -12.82 -6.53
CA SER A 38 -0.82 -11.86 -7.25
C SER A 38 -1.69 -11.04 -8.19
N ILE A 39 -1.41 -9.76 -8.29
CA ILE A 39 -2.10 -8.83 -9.21
C ILE A 39 -1.85 -9.24 -10.66
N LYS A 40 -0.63 -9.67 -10.97
CA LYS A 40 -0.29 -10.24 -12.28
C LYS A 40 -0.38 -11.77 -12.21
N PRO A 41 -0.77 -12.46 -13.29
CA PRO A 41 -0.91 -13.91 -13.32
C PRO A 41 0.46 -14.61 -13.28
N ALA A 42 1.20 -14.43 -12.18
CA ALA A 42 2.53 -14.98 -11.97
C ALA A 42 2.52 -16.36 -11.29
N PHE A 43 1.41 -16.73 -10.65
CA PHE A 43 1.27 -17.98 -9.91
C PHE A 43 0.23 -18.91 -10.53
N LEU A 44 0.34 -20.18 -10.24
CA LEU A 44 -0.61 -21.21 -10.70
C LEU A 44 -2.06 -20.90 -10.23
N SER A 45 -2.21 -20.19 -9.11
CA SER A 45 -3.52 -19.72 -8.62
C SER A 45 -4.31 -18.88 -9.62
N ALA A 46 -3.63 -18.16 -10.52
CA ALA A 46 -4.29 -17.34 -11.55
C ALA A 46 -5.05 -18.20 -12.58
N PHE A 47 -4.60 -19.42 -12.81
CA PHE A 47 -5.22 -20.37 -13.77
C PHE A 47 -6.29 -21.26 -13.15
N LEU A 48 -6.39 -21.30 -11.82
CA LEU A 48 -7.33 -22.15 -11.09
C LEU A 48 -8.71 -21.51 -10.83
N GLY A 49 -8.98 -20.33 -11.40
CA GLY A 49 -10.23 -19.59 -11.23
C GLY A 49 -10.31 -18.78 -9.93
N ARG A 50 -11.44 -18.11 -9.71
CA ARG A 50 -11.68 -17.31 -8.51
C ARG A 50 -11.67 -18.17 -7.26
N ARG A 51 -10.70 -17.90 -6.37
CA ARG A 51 -10.61 -18.53 -5.03
C ARG A 51 -10.49 -17.42 -3.99
N SER A 52 -10.97 -17.69 -2.79
CA SER A 52 -10.61 -16.86 -1.65
C SER A 52 -9.16 -17.18 -1.25
N PHE A 53 -8.36 -16.14 -1.04
CA PHE A 53 -6.98 -16.28 -0.62
C PHE A 53 -6.87 -15.90 0.86
N PRO A 54 -6.11 -16.66 1.67
CA PRO A 54 -5.80 -16.26 3.03
C PRO A 54 -4.88 -15.02 2.97
N MET A 55 -5.45 -13.84 3.24
CA MET A 55 -4.65 -12.61 3.36
C MET A 55 -3.93 -12.63 4.70
N ILE A 56 -2.66 -12.27 4.67
CA ILE A 56 -1.76 -12.22 5.84
C ILE A 56 -0.97 -10.92 5.84
N THR A 57 -0.35 -10.57 6.95
CA THR A 57 0.44 -9.33 7.08
C THR A 57 1.80 -9.40 6.39
N ALA A 58 2.25 -10.56 5.91
CA ALA A 58 3.55 -10.71 5.26
C ALA A 58 3.59 -9.98 3.92
N THR A 59 4.52 -9.07 3.76
CA THR A 59 4.71 -8.27 2.52
C THR A 59 5.41 -9.04 1.41
N TRP A 60 6.03 -10.19 1.69
CA TRP A 60 6.74 -11.06 0.75
C TRP A 60 7.79 -10.33 -0.12
N GLY A 61 8.48 -9.37 0.46
CA GLY A 61 9.53 -8.61 -0.20
C GLY A 61 10.06 -7.48 0.66
N GLY A 62 11.16 -6.86 0.24
CA GLY A 62 11.70 -5.65 0.85
C GLY A 62 11.23 -4.39 0.11
N GLN A 63 11.32 -3.25 0.77
CA GLN A 63 11.05 -1.95 0.17
C GLN A 63 12.02 -1.69 -1.00
N ARG A 64 11.49 -1.17 -2.08
CA ARG A 64 12.23 -0.82 -3.30
C ARG A 64 11.72 0.51 -3.84
N ALA A 65 12.45 1.04 -4.83
CA ALA A 65 12.04 2.24 -5.54
C ALA A 65 10.65 2.09 -6.18
N ILE A 66 9.95 3.20 -6.34
CA ILE A 66 8.65 3.27 -6.99
C ILE A 66 8.85 3.17 -8.51
N PHE A 67 8.23 2.18 -9.14
CA PHE A 67 8.25 1.99 -10.59
C PHE A 67 6.96 2.54 -11.23
N PRO A 68 7.05 3.34 -12.29
CA PRO A 68 5.89 3.88 -13.00
C PRO A 68 5.33 2.83 -13.96
N ILE A 69 4.52 1.91 -13.46
CA ILE A 69 3.94 0.80 -14.24
C ILE A 69 2.45 0.97 -14.54
N GLY A 70 1.86 2.14 -14.24
CA GLY A 70 0.44 2.43 -14.46
C GLY A 70 -0.52 1.70 -13.50
N SER A 71 0.01 0.96 -12.51
CA SER A 71 -0.85 0.26 -11.55
C SER A 71 -1.48 1.20 -10.53
N TYR A 72 -0.81 2.29 -10.21
CA TYR A 72 -1.29 3.27 -9.24
C TYR A 72 -2.47 4.07 -9.80
N GLU A 73 -2.38 4.46 -11.06
CA GLU A 73 -3.43 5.18 -11.77
C GLU A 73 -4.72 4.36 -11.90
N GLN A 74 -4.62 3.03 -11.92
CA GLN A 74 -5.77 2.14 -11.99
C GLN A 74 -6.53 2.01 -10.68
N VAL A 75 -5.89 2.29 -9.55
CA VAL A 75 -6.46 2.09 -8.21
C VAL A 75 -6.62 3.39 -7.42
N MET A 76 -6.07 4.49 -7.91
CA MET A 76 -6.25 5.80 -7.29
C MET A 76 -7.73 6.20 -7.37
N PRO A 77 -8.38 6.51 -6.24
CA PRO A 77 -9.80 6.86 -6.25
C PRO A 77 -10.10 8.28 -6.76
N LEU A 78 -9.09 9.13 -6.80
CA LEU A 78 -9.17 10.52 -7.23
C LEU A 78 -8.51 10.71 -8.60
N ASP A 79 -8.95 11.74 -9.34
CA ASP A 79 -8.36 12.11 -10.63
C ASP A 79 -7.06 12.91 -10.44
N ILE A 80 -6.05 12.22 -9.93
CA ILE A 80 -4.73 12.75 -9.59
C ILE A 80 -3.66 11.92 -10.32
N ILE A 81 -2.55 12.56 -10.67
CA ILE A 81 -1.38 11.87 -11.26
C ILE A 81 -0.67 11.03 -10.18
N ALA A 82 -1.19 9.83 -9.93
CA ALA A 82 -0.83 8.98 -8.80
C ALA A 82 0.68 8.70 -8.70
N THR A 83 1.33 8.29 -9.79
CA THR A 83 2.76 7.95 -9.77
C THR A 83 3.62 9.13 -9.36
N SER A 84 3.33 10.34 -9.85
CA SER A 84 4.11 11.55 -9.51
C SER A 84 3.90 11.94 -8.06
N LEU A 85 2.65 11.91 -7.60
CA LEU A 85 2.29 12.22 -6.22
C LEU A 85 2.94 11.23 -5.24
N LEU A 86 2.85 9.93 -5.48
CA LEU A 86 3.46 8.92 -4.60
C LEU A 86 4.99 9.05 -4.52
N LYS A 87 5.64 9.47 -5.60
CA LYS A 87 7.07 9.78 -5.59
C LYS A 87 7.38 11.00 -4.72
N SER A 88 6.61 12.08 -4.85
CA SER A 88 6.78 13.28 -4.02
C SER A 88 6.56 12.98 -2.54
N ILE A 89 5.53 12.19 -2.21
CA ILE A 89 5.28 11.70 -0.85
C ILE A 89 6.47 10.87 -0.33
N ALA A 90 7.01 9.96 -1.15
CA ALA A 90 8.10 9.09 -0.74
C ALA A 90 9.42 9.84 -0.45
N VAL A 91 9.67 10.95 -1.14
CA VAL A 91 10.84 11.81 -0.91
C VAL A 91 10.56 12.98 0.03
N GLN A 92 9.31 13.09 0.54
CA GLN A 92 8.85 14.15 1.45
C GLN A 92 8.99 15.56 0.84
N ASP A 93 8.78 15.68 -0.49
CA ASP A 93 8.74 16.95 -1.21
C ASP A 93 7.37 17.60 -1.01
N SER A 94 7.28 18.49 -0.01
CA SER A 94 6.01 19.10 0.39
C SER A 94 5.44 20.03 -0.65
N GLU A 95 6.28 20.81 -1.35
CA GLU A 95 5.82 21.75 -2.38
C GLU A 95 5.23 20.98 -3.56
N LYS A 96 5.97 19.99 -4.07
CA LYS A 96 5.53 19.20 -5.20
C LYS A 96 4.32 18.35 -4.89
N ALA A 97 4.23 17.80 -3.68
CA ALA A 97 3.08 17.03 -3.27
C ALA A 97 1.80 17.89 -3.16
N GLN A 98 1.91 19.13 -2.66
CA GLN A 98 0.78 20.05 -2.61
C GLN A 98 0.28 20.42 -4.03
N GLU A 99 1.21 20.74 -4.95
CA GLU A 99 0.86 20.98 -6.35
C GLU A 99 0.11 19.81 -7.00
N LEU A 100 0.44 18.58 -6.58
CA LEU A 100 -0.16 17.35 -7.08
C LEU A 100 -1.43 16.90 -6.32
N GLY A 101 -1.88 17.68 -5.34
CA GLY A 101 -3.16 17.45 -4.66
C GLY A 101 -3.06 16.58 -3.40
N CYS A 102 -1.91 16.50 -2.71
CA CYS A 102 -1.80 15.69 -1.49
C CYS A 102 -2.73 16.11 -0.35
N LEU A 103 -3.20 17.36 -0.35
CA LEU A 103 -4.11 17.91 0.67
C LEU A 103 -5.55 17.36 0.56
N GLU A 104 -5.91 16.77 -0.57
CA GLU A 104 -7.22 16.16 -0.81
C GLU A 104 -7.27 14.70 -0.36
N LEU A 105 -6.13 14.12 0.05
CA LEU A 105 -5.99 12.71 0.38
C LEU A 105 -6.03 12.45 1.87
N ILE A 106 -6.60 11.31 2.20
CA ILE A 106 -6.44 10.65 3.50
C ILE A 106 -5.65 9.34 3.32
N GLU A 107 -5.13 8.78 4.41
CA GLU A 107 -4.29 7.59 4.36
C GLU A 107 -4.98 6.40 3.71
N GLU A 108 -6.29 6.26 3.93
CA GLU A 108 -7.12 5.19 3.39
C GLU A 108 -7.19 5.21 1.86
N ASP A 109 -7.13 6.38 1.22
CA ASP A 109 -7.13 6.51 -0.24
C ASP A 109 -5.89 5.87 -0.87
N LEU A 110 -4.78 5.86 -0.13
CA LEU A 110 -3.52 5.26 -0.57
C LEU A 110 -3.39 3.77 -0.22
N ALA A 111 -4.36 3.18 0.46
CA ALA A 111 -4.31 1.77 0.87
C ALA A 111 -4.18 0.82 -0.35
N LEU A 112 -4.96 1.06 -1.41
CA LEU A 112 -4.85 0.27 -2.63
C LEU A 112 -3.54 0.52 -3.38
N CYS A 113 -3.01 1.75 -3.35
CA CYS A 113 -1.70 2.06 -3.93
C CYS A 113 -0.58 1.30 -3.20
N SER A 114 -0.64 1.23 -1.87
CA SER A 114 0.29 0.42 -1.06
C SER A 114 0.16 -1.07 -1.40
N PHE A 115 -1.07 -1.57 -1.57
CA PHE A 115 -1.34 -2.97 -1.91
C PHE A 115 -0.78 -3.37 -3.28
N VAL A 116 -0.98 -2.54 -4.32
CA VAL A 116 -0.49 -2.83 -5.68
C VAL A 116 0.99 -2.53 -5.86
N CYS A 117 1.63 -1.87 -4.90
CA CYS A 117 3.01 -1.41 -5.00
C CYS A 117 4.00 -2.58 -5.14
N PRO A 118 4.69 -2.73 -6.28
CA PRO A 118 5.71 -3.76 -6.42
C PRO A 118 6.93 -3.50 -5.55
N GLY A 119 7.18 -2.25 -5.19
CA GLY A 119 8.24 -1.80 -4.27
C GLY A 119 7.93 -2.02 -2.80
N LYS A 120 6.71 -2.51 -2.45
CA LYS A 120 6.29 -2.76 -1.07
C LYS A 120 6.36 -1.52 -0.16
N ASN A 121 6.11 -0.36 -0.73
CA ASN A 121 6.01 0.88 0.02
C ASN A 121 4.64 0.98 0.69
N ASP A 122 4.63 1.42 1.94
CA ASP A 122 3.42 1.79 2.66
C ASP A 122 3.27 3.32 2.60
N PHE A 123 2.31 3.77 1.80
CA PHE A 123 2.15 5.20 1.52
C PHE A 123 1.35 5.94 2.59
N GLY A 124 0.53 5.25 3.38
CA GLY A 124 -0.28 5.87 4.43
C GLY A 124 0.56 6.62 5.46
N PRO A 125 1.50 5.98 6.17
CA PRO A 125 2.40 6.64 7.11
C PRO A 125 3.24 7.76 6.48
N LEU A 126 3.67 7.59 5.23
CA LEU A 126 4.44 8.60 4.50
C LEU A 126 3.61 9.86 4.22
N LEU A 127 2.34 9.69 3.83
CA LEU A 127 1.40 10.81 3.66
C LEU A 127 1.18 11.52 4.98
N ARG A 128 0.93 10.81 6.08
CA ARG A 128 0.72 11.41 7.41
C ARG A 128 1.93 12.24 7.84
N GLN A 129 3.12 11.71 7.65
CA GLN A 129 4.36 12.45 7.95
C GLN A 129 4.47 13.75 7.14
N LEU A 130 4.19 13.66 5.84
CA LEU A 130 4.21 14.82 4.94
C LEU A 130 3.19 15.89 5.36
N LEU A 131 1.93 15.49 5.61
CA LEU A 131 0.88 16.41 6.05
C LEU A 131 1.22 17.08 7.38
N THR A 132 1.79 16.34 8.33
CA THR A 132 2.26 16.90 9.61
C THR A 132 3.37 17.93 9.40
N THR A 133 4.29 17.69 8.46
CA THR A 133 5.34 18.65 8.09
C THR A 133 4.73 19.93 7.52
N ILE A 134 3.77 19.80 6.60
CA ILE A 134 3.06 20.95 6.01
C ILE A 134 2.32 21.76 7.09
N GLU A 135 1.60 21.09 7.99
CA GLU A 135 0.87 21.71 9.10
C GLU A 135 1.80 22.48 10.05
N SER A 136 3.01 21.99 10.25
CA SER A 136 4.01 22.65 11.13
C SER A 136 4.73 23.82 10.50
N GLY A 137 4.44 24.14 9.26
CA GLY A 137 5.02 25.25 8.52
C GLY A 137 6.29 24.91 7.77
N GLY A 138 6.46 23.64 7.46
CA GLY A 138 7.37 22.88 6.63
C GLY A 138 8.63 23.44 6.17
#